data_ae490253cf7134acf19213d48e4c0915
#
_entry.id   ae490253cf7134acf19213d48e4c0915
#
_cell.length_a   1.000
_cell.length_b   1.000
_cell.length_c   1.000
_cell.angle_alpha   90.00
_cell.angle_beta   90.00
_cell.angle_gamma   90.00
#
_symmetry.space_group_name_H-M   'P 1'
#
loop_
_entity.id
_entity.type
_entity.pdbx_description
1 polymer ?
#
loop_
_entity_poly.entity_id
_entity_poly.type
_entity_poly.pdbx_seq_one_letter_code
_entity_poly.pdbx_strand_id
1 'polypeptide(L)'
;MGTITNRIDSPKIKDDRYAKIIDEIIQQITIEITPLRIIIFGSIARNEAKSDSDIDLLVVMPNGTHRRKTAHILYRRIRKIDVPLDILVATSSDLENYQYNSSLIYGHILQEGIEVYAA
;
A
#
# COMPACT_ATOMS: atom_id res chain seq x y z
N MET A 1 -16.20 -12.17 18.26
CA MET A 1 -16.42 -10.87 17.78
C MET A 1 -16.03 -10.71 16.33
N GLY A 2 -16.88 -10.15 15.60
CA GLY A 2 -16.53 -9.87 14.23
C GLY A 2 -15.37 -8.92 14.16
N THR A 3 -14.43 -9.22 13.36
CA THR A 3 -13.37 -8.30 13.11
C THR A 3 -13.88 -7.26 12.15
N ILE A 4 -13.92 -6.03 12.59
CA ILE A 4 -14.21 -4.95 11.68
C ILE A 4 -12.96 -4.72 10.87
N THR A 5 -13.07 -4.98 9.59
CA THR A 5 -11.97 -4.70 8.70
C THR A 5 -12.30 -3.41 7.95
N ASN A 6 -11.36 -2.49 7.97
CA ASN A 6 -11.48 -1.26 7.20
C ASN A 6 -10.91 -1.43 5.79
N ARG A 7 -10.62 -2.66 5.44
CA ARG A 7 -10.14 -2.96 4.10
C ARG A 7 -11.22 -2.67 3.08
N ILE A 8 -10.84 -2.03 2.02
CA ILE A 8 -11.74 -1.74 0.91
C ILE A 8 -11.77 -2.94 -0.01
N ASP A 9 -12.96 -3.48 -0.23
CA ASP A 9 -13.14 -4.47 -1.28
C ASP A 9 -12.83 -3.81 -2.60
N SER A 10 -11.81 -4.30 -3.28
CA SER A 10 -11.41 -3.70 -4.54
C SER A 10 -11.56 -4.69 -5.68
N PRO A 11 -12.68 -4.61 -6.41
CA PRO A 11 -12.83 -5.42 -7.61
C PRO A 11 -11.85 -5.01 -8.72
N LYS A 12 -11.09 -3.94 -8.52
CA LYS A 12 -10.19 -3.41 -9.53
C LYS A 12 -8.89 -4.19 -9.64
N ILE A 13 -8.53 -4.98 -8.63
CA ILE A 13 -7.39 -5.87 -8.75
C ILE A 13 -7.94 -7.17 -9.34
N LYS A 14 -7.75 -7.32 -10.64
CA LYS A 14 -8.40 -8.38 -11.39
C LYS A 14 -7.67 -9.71 -11.32
N ASP A 15 -6.40 -9.69 -11.01
CA ASP A 15 -5.63 -10.92 -10.87
C ASP A 15 -5.85 -11.50 -9.49
N ASP A 16 -6.57 -12.60 -9.41
CA ASP A 16 -6.92 -13.23 -8.13
C ASP A 16 -5.69 -13.59 -7.30
N ARG A 17 -4.60 -13.96 -7.96
CA ARG A 17 -3.38 -14.31 -7.26
C ARG A 17 -2.82 -13.11 -6.51
N TYR A 18 -2.75 -11.97 -7.16
CA TYR A 18 -2.26 -10.74 -6.52
C TYR A 18 -3.24 -10.21 -5.50
N ALA A 19 -4.53 -10.29 -5.77
CA ALA A 19 -5.54 -9.86 -4.81
C ALA A 19 -5.39 -10.61 -3.49
N LYS A 20 -5.17 -11.91 -3.55
CA LYS A 20 -5.01 -12.74 -2.37
C LYS A 20 -3.72 -12.40 -1.62
N ILE A 21 -2.63 -12.20 -2.34
CA ILE A 21 -1.36 -11.84 -1.73
C ILE A 21 -1.46 -10.47 -1.05
N ILE A 22 -2.14 -9.53 -1.69
CA ILE A 22 -2.35 -8.19 -1.14
C ILE A 22 -3.15 -8.26 0.15
N ASP A 23 -4.18 -9.10 0.20
CA ASP A 23 -4.93 -9.31 1.44
C ASP A 23 -4.03 -9.77 2.57
N GLU A 24 -3.14 -10.71 2.29
CA GLU A 24 -2.20 -11.21 3.30
C GLU A 24 -1.25 -10.12 3.76
N ILE A 25 -0.78 -9.30 2.83
CA ILE A 25 0.09 -8.18 3.15
C ILE A 25 -0.61 -7.18 4.06
N ILE A 26 -1.86 -6.82 3.73
CA ILE A 26 -2.64 -5.89 4.53
C ILE A 26 -2.80 -6.41 5.96
N GLN A 27 -3.09 -7.69 6.11
CA GLN A 27 -3.23 -8.30 7.43
C GLN A 27 -1.93 -8.18 8.23
N GLN A 28 -0.82 -8.46 7.61
CA GLN A 28 0.48 -8.38 8.30
C GLN A 28 0.84 -6.93 8.66
N ILE A 29 0.55 -5.99 7.78
CA ILE A 29 0.81 -4.57 8.04
C ILE A 29 -0.02 -4.09 9.23
N THR A 30 -1.30 -4.40 9.24
CA THR A 30 -2.22 -3.87 10.25
C THR A 30 -2.03 -4.52 11.62
N ILE A 31 -1.33 -5.63 11.70
CA ILE A 31 -0.90 -6.21 12.97
C ILE A 31 0.25 -5.38 13.55
N GLU A 32 1.14 -4.88 12.72
CA GLU A 32 2.36 -4.21 13.16
C GLU A 32 2.19 -2.72 13.38
N ILE A 33 1.38 -2.06 12.57
CA ILE A 33 1.22 -0.61 12.60
C ILE A 33 -0.25 -0.25 12.35
N THR A 34 -0.56 1.04 12.52
CA THR A 34 -1.92 1.54 12.33
C THR A 34 -1.94 2.55 11.20
N PRO A 35 -1.95 2.11 9.95
CA PRO A 35 -1.92 3.04 8.83
C PRO A 35 -3.28 3.71 8.63
N LEU A 36 -3.27 4.86 7.99
CA LEU A 36 -4.49 5.55 7.59
C LEU A 36 -5.03 4.98 6.28
N ARG A 37 -4.14 4.68 5.35
CA ARG A 37 -4.49 4.15 4.04
C ARG A 37 -3.39 3.26 3.52
N ILE A 38 -3.74 2.32 2.66
CA ILE A 38 -2.78 1.54 1.87
C ILE A 38 -3.24 1.58 0.42
N ILE A 39 -2.33 1.96 -0.47
CA ILE A 39 -2.63 2.13 -1.89
C ILE A 39 -1.67 1.26 -2.69
N ILE A 40 -2.21 0.46 -3.59
CA ILE A 40 -1.41 -0.32 -4.54
C ILE A 40 -1.20 0.53 -5.78
N PHE A 41 0.03 0.59 -6.27
CA PHE A 41 0.32 1.33 -7.49
C PHE A 41 1.20 0.48 -8.41
N GLY A 42 1.65 1.06 -9.50
CA GLY A 42 2.50 0.36 -10.44
C GLY A 42 1.73 -0.59 -11.35
N SER A 43 2.41 -1.61 -11.86
CA SER A 43 1.86 -2.47 -12.90
C SER A 43 0.61 -3.21 -12.47
N ILE A 44 0.53 -3.62 -11.20
CA ILE A 44 -0.64 -4.33 -10.71
C ILE A 44 -1.87 -3.43 -10.71
N ALA A 45 -1.70 -2.18 -10.29
CA ALA A 45 -2.80 -1.21 -10.29
C ALA A 45 -3.26 -0.91 -11.71
N ARG A 46 -2.36 -0.89 -12.67
CA ARG A 46 -2.68 -0.66 -14.07
C ARG A 46 -3.21 -1.90 -14.78
N ASN A 47 -3.31 -3.04 -14.08
CA ASN A 47 -3.69 -4.32 -14.66
C ASN A 47 -2.74 -4.75 -15.78
N GLU A 48 -1.46 -4.49 -15.58
CA GLU A 48 -0.39 -4.84 -16.51
C GLU A 48 0.63 -5.78 -15.88
N ALA A 49 0.26 -6.42 -14.77
CA ALA A 49 1.17 -7.29 -14.06
C ALA A 49 1.54 -8.52 -14.88
N LYS A 50 2.81 -8.87 -14.81
CA LYS A 50 3.34 -10.09 -15.40
C LYS A 50 3.64 -11.08 -14.28
N SER A 51 4.05 -12.29 -14.64
CA SER A 51 4.29 -13.35 -13.66
C SER A 51 5.35 -12.98 -12.62
N ASP A 52 6.24 -12.05 -12.94
CA ASP A 52 7.32 -11.63 -12.06
C ASP A 52 7.20 -10.18 -11.61
N SER A 53 6.00 -9.60 -11.72
CA SER A 53 5.80 -8.22 -11.31
C SER A 53 5.92 -8.04 -9.81
N ASP A 54 6.52 -6.92 -9.40
CA ASP A 54 6.60 -6.53 -8.00
C ASP A 54 5.26 -6.00 -7.53
N ILE A 55 5.03 -6.10 -6.23
CA ILE A 55 3.90 -5.41 -5.59
C ILE A 55 4.42 -4.08 -5.05
N ASP A 56 3.87 -3.00 -5.56
CA ASP A 56 4.23 -1.64 -5.12
C ASP A 56 3.12 -1.09 -4.23
N LEU A 57 3.45 -0.76 -2.99
CA LEU A 57 2.46 -0.15 -2.10
C LEU A 57 2.94 1.13 -1.44
N LEU A 58 1.98 2.02 -1.27
CA LEU A 58 2.14 3.23 -0.49
C LEU A 58 1.35 3.04 0.80
N VAL A 59 2.04 3.14 1.93
CA VAL A 59 1.45 3.09 3.26
C VAL A 59 1.38 4.51 3.79
N VAL A 60 0.18 5.02 3.99
CA VAL A 60 -0.04 6.38 4.46
C VAL A 60 -0.23 6.36 5.97
N MET A 61 0.61 7.08 6.68
CA MET A 61 0.65 7.11 8.14
C MET A 61 0.23 8.48 8.67
N PRO A 62 -0.17 8.55 9.95
CA PRO A 62 -0.42 9.84 10.59
C PRO A 62 0.81 10.73 10.57
N ASN A 63 0.59 12.05 10.61
CA ASN A 63 1.67 13.01 10.69
C ASN A 63 2.52 12.75 11.93
N GLY A 64 3.82 12.95 11.82
CA GLY A 64 4.73 12.68 12.90
C GLY A 64 5.35 11.27 12.86
N THR A 65 4.86 10.40 12.00
CA THR A 65 5.42 9.07 11.85
C THR A 65 6.80 9.14 11.23
N HIS A 66 7.73 8.36 11.77
CA HIS A 66 9.08 8.23 11.22
C HIS A 66 9.03 7.26 10.02
N ARG A 67 9.05 7.79 8.81
CA ARG A 67 8.79 7.02 7.59
C ARG A 67 9.79 5.89 7.36
N ARG A 68 11.08 6.19 7.49
CA ARG A 68 12.12 5.20 7.25
C ARG A 68 12.06 4.06 8.26
N LYS A 69 11.85 4.39 9.53
CA LYS A 69 11.75 3.39 10.58
C LYS A 69 10.54 2.49 10.36
N THR A 70 9.42 3.08 9.97
CA THR A 70 8.21 2.33 9.66
C THR A 70 8.44 1.37 8.49
N ALA A 71 9.08 1.84 7.43
CA ALA A 71 9.40 0.98 6.30
C ALA A 71 10.28 -0.20 6.72
N HIS A 72 11.30 0.05 7.55
CA HIS A 72 12.16 -1.01 8.04
C HIS A 72 11.38 -2.04 8.84
N ILE A 73 10.47 -1.61 9.69
CA ILE A 73 9.63 -2.52 10.48
C ILE A 73 8.83 -3.41 9.52
N LEU A 74 8.23 -2.82 8.51
CA LEU A 74 7.40 -3.57 7.58
C LEU A 74 8.22 -4.58 6.77
N TYR A 75 9.39 -4.18 6.26
CA TYR A 75 10.25 -5.10 5.52
C TYR A 75 10.72 -6.26 6.38
N ARG A 76 10.89 -6.05 7.67
CA ARG A 76 11.34 -7.12 8.57
C ARG A 76 10.20 -8.03 9.02
N ARG A 77 8.98 -7.53 9.04
CA ARG A 77 7.84 -8.26 9.61
C ARG A 77 6.97 -8.96 8.59
N ILE A 78 6.93 -8.45 7.37
CA ILE A 78 6.15 -9.10 6.33
C ILE A 78 6.88 -10.35 5.87
N ARG A 79 6.21 -11.50 6.01
CA ARG A 79 6.80 -12.81 5.75
C ARG A 79 5.91 -13.64 4.84
N LYS A 80 6.51 -14.63 4.21
CA LYS A 80 5.78 -15.65 3.43
C LYS A 80 5.08 -15.07 2.21
N ILE A 81 5.70 -14.05 1.63
CA ILE A 81 5.21 -13.44 0.40
C ILE A 81 6.18 -13.85 -0.71
N ASP A 82 5.65 -14.48 -1.74
CA ASP A 82 6.46 -15.06 -2.82
C ASP A 82 6.73 -14.09 -3.96
N VAL A 83 6.41 -12.84 -3.80
CA VAL A 83 6.67 -11.82 -4.82
C VAL A 83 7.47 -10.68 -4.21
N PRO A 84 8.30 -10.02 -5.02
CA PRO A 84 9.01 -8.84 -4.53
C PRO A 84 8.03 -7.76 -4.08
N LEU A 85 8.40 -7.06 -3.04
CA LEU A 85 7.55 -6.07 -2.41
C LEU A 85 8.32 -4.77 -2.28
N ASP A 86 7.74 -3.69 -2.79
CA ASP A 86 8.32 -2.36 -2.70
C ASP A 86 7.38 -1.48 -1.88
N ILE A 87 7.85 -1.05 -0.72
CA ILE A 87 7.03 -0.30 0.24
C ILE A 87 7.51 1.13 0.32
N LEU A 88 6.60 2.06 0.05
CA LEU A 88 6.83 3.47 0.23
C LEU A 88 5.94 3.95 1.37
N VAL A 89 6.51 4.65 2.34
CA VAL A 89 5.77 5.19 3.49
C VAL A 89 5.69 6.70 3.37
N ALA A 90 4.49 7.24 3.51
CA ALA A 90 4.26 8.68 3.50
C ALA A 90 3.31 9.06 4.64
N THR A 91 3.32 10.32 5.02
CA THR A 91 2.36 10.86 5.98
C THR A 91 1.26 11.59 5.24
N SER A 92 0.17 11.91 5.97
CA SER A 92 -0.92 12.70 5.39
C SER A 92 -0.43 14.02 4.84
N SER A 93 0.45 14.71 5.57
CA SER A 93 0.95 16.00 5.10
C SER A 93 1.86 15.86 3.88
N ASP A 94 2.58 14.75 3.74
CA ASP A 94 3.34 14.50 2.52
C ASP A 94 2.41 14.49 1.30
N LEU A 95 1.28 13.83 1.40
CA LEU A 95 0.32 13.76 0.30
C LEU A 95 -0.35 15.10 0.03
N GLU A 96 -0.72 15.83 1.07
CA GLU A 96 -1.30 17.16 0.91
C GLU A 96 -0.35 18.11 0.19
N ASN A 97 0.91 18.11 0.58
CA ASN A 97 1.90 18.98 -0.03
C ASN A 97 2.12 18.64 -1.50
N TYR A 98 2.00 17.38 -1.85
CA TYR A 98 2.19 16.95 -3.23
C TYR A 98 1.05 17.34 -4.15
N GLN A 99 -0.12 17.61 -3.62
CA GLN A 99 -1.21 18.12 -4.45
C GLN A 99 -0.87 19.46 -5.09
N TYR A 100 -0.04 20.25 -4.41
CA TYR A 100 0.33 21.58 -4.88
C TYR A 100 1.65 21.61 -5.62
N ASN A 101 2.46 20.60 -5.44
CA ASN A 101 3.75 20.49 -6.11
C ASN A 101 3.68 19.37 -7.13
N SER A 102 3.31 19.67 -8.30
CA SER A 102 3.03 18.72 -9.37
C SER A 102 4.15 17.71 -9.64
N SER A 103 5.19 17.64 -8.84
CA SER A 103 6.21 16.67 -9.12
C SER A 103 5.80 15.42 -8.49
N LEU A 104 5.45 14.45 -9.21
CA LEU A 104 6.14 13.45 -8.76
C LEU A 104 5.38 12.26 -8.40
N ILE A 105 6.09 11.32 -7.86
CA ILE A 105 5.65 9.96 -7.61
C ILE A 105 4.32 9.89 -6.88
N TYR A 106 4.09 10.77 -5.87
CA TYR A 106 2.83 10.74 -5.13
C TYR A 106 1.64 11.16 -5.98
N GLY A 107 1.83 12.10 -6.89
CA GLY A 107 0.78 12.49 -7.81
C GLY A 107 0.35 11.33 -8.70
N HIS A 108 1.33 10.61 -9.24
CA HIS A 108 1.04 9.43 -10.05
C HIS A 108 0.37 8.34 -9.24
N ILE A 109 0.86 8.11 -8.02
CA ILE A 109 0.29 7.07 -7.16
C ILE A 109 -1.17 7.37 -6.84
N LEU A 110 -1.48 8.62 -6.49
CA LEU A 110 -2.85 9.00 -6.15
C LEU A 110 -3.77 8.94 -7.34
N GLN A 111 -3.24 9.19 -8.53
CA GLN A 111 -4.02 9.20 -9.75
C GLN A 111 -4.30 7.80 -10.28
N GLU A 112 -3.31 6.93 -10.25
CA GLU A 112 -3.40 5.58 -10.83
C GLU A 112 -3.61 4.48 -9.79
N GLY A 113 -3.33 4.76 -8.54
CA GLY A 113 -3.34 3.76 -7.49
C GLY A 113 -4.72 3.28 -7.13
N ILE A 114 -4.76 2.10 -6.54
CA ILE A 114 -5.98 1.49 -6.04
C ILE A 114 -5.89 1.45 -4.52
N GLU A 115 -6.80 2.14 -3.85
CA GLU A 115 -6.84 2.11 -2.40
C GLU A 115 -7.42 0.78 -1.94
N VAL A 116 -6.65 0.03 -1.16
CA VAL A 116 -7.04 -1.30 -0.71
C VAL A 116 -7.29 -1.37 0.79
N TYR A 117 -6.99 -0.29 1.51
CA TYR A 117 -7.25 -0.18 2.94
C TYR A 117 -7.46 1.28 3.32
N ALA A 118 -8.44 1.54 4.16
CA ALA A 118 -8.67 2.85 4.75
C ALA A 118 -9.12 2.66 6.20
N ALA A 119 -8.48 3.38 7.10
CA ALA A 119 -8.82 3.31 8.51
C ALA A 119 -10.19 3.92 8.80
#